data_a1dd9ce8172cd3e2f080dbda809dc3b1
#
_entry.id   a1dd9ce8172cd3e2f080dbda809dc3b1
#
_cell.length_a   1.000
_cell.length_b   1.000
_cell.length_c   1.000
_cell.angle_alpha   90.00
_cell.angle_beta   90.00
_cell.angle_gamma   90.00
#
_symmetry.space_group_name_H-M   'P 1'
#
loop_
_entity.id
_entity.type
_entity.pdbx_description
1 polymer ?
#
loop_
_entity_poly.entity_id
_entity_poly.type
_entity_poly.pdbx_seq_one_letter_code
_entity_poly.pdbx_strand_id
1 'polypeptide(L)'
;ITGESAPTYGAWLFAAYILVYLLIIIFVTLINTAERRIPIQYTSSSISLSKPSEANYLPLKVNSASVIPVIFASSLMMAPIQIASFFPSNDFIKEMQKWLGLKTWYSLVIYVLLILFFTFFYTKMQINPEKVAENLGKSGSYIPSVRPGNETKEYINRVLSRITVLGSVALAIIAVMPHIMPLVWPDLPNSMALGGTGMIIVVGVAIETVRQVQGLITQKSYKKYYED
;
A
#
# COMPACT_ATOMS: atom_id res chain seq x y z
N ILE A 1 -39.18 3.41 -29.55
CA ILE A 1 -37.90 2.71 -29.74
C ILE A 1 -37.16 3.53 -30.78
N THR A 2 -36.54 4.62 -30.32
CA THR A 2 -35.67 5.48 -31.12
C THR A 2 -34.24 5.00 -30.89
N GLY A 3 -33.61 4.45 -31.94
CA GLY A 3 -32.20 4.10 -31.95
C GLY A 3 -31.36 5.38 -31.92
N GLU A 4 -31.04 5.86 -30.73
CA GLU A 4 -29.97 6.80 -30.54
C GLU A 4 -28.65 6.02 -30.67
N SER A 5 -27.97 6.27 -31.78
CA SER A 5 -26.58 5.89 -31.95
C SER A 5 -25.79 6.45 -30.79
N ALA A 6 -25.24 5.56 -29.95
CA ALA A 6 -24.36 5.94 -28.85
C ALA A 6 -23.29 6.89 -29.40
N PRO A 7 -23.10 8.08 -28.82
CA PRO A 7 -22.17 9.05 -29.37
C PRO A 7 -20.77 8.45 -29.38
N THR A 8 -20.07 8.58 -30.46
CA THR A 8 -18.69 8.08 -30.71
C THR A 8 -17.73 8.53 -29.59
N TYR A 9 -18.06 9.64 -28.90
CA TYR A 9 -17.39 10.12 -27.70
C TYR A 9 -17.44 9.18 -26.51
N GLY A 10 -18.51 8.36 -26.37
CA GLY A 10 -18.65 7.41 -25.28
C GLY A 10 -17.65 6.25 -25.35
N ALA A 11 -17.34 5.75 -26.54
CA ALA A 11 -16.37 4.68 -26.74
C ALA A 11 -14.93 5.14 -26.41
N TRP A 12 -14.58 6.36 -26.80
CA TRP A 12 -13.26 6.94 -26.51
C TRP A 12 -13.07 7.22 -25.02
N LEU A 13 -14.06 7.79 -24.35
CA LEU A 13 -14.03 8.03 -22.92
C LEU A 13 -13.96 6.71 -22.13
N PHE A 14 -14.67 5.69 -22.58
CA PHE A 14 -14.61 4.36 -21.97
C PHE A 14 -13.22 3.73 -22.14
N ALA A 15 -12.62 3.83 -23.31
CA ALA A 15 -11.26 3.34 -23.56
C ALA A 15 -10.22 4.09 -22.70
N ALA A 16 -10.31 5.42 -22.61
CA ALA A 16 -9.44 6.24 -21.76
C ALA A 16 -9.59 5.86 -20.28
N TYR A 17 -10.81 5.63 -19.82
CA TYR A 17 -11.11 5.15 -18.47
C TYR A 17 -10.43 3.82 -18.17
N ILE A 18 -10.60 2.81 -19.04
CA ILE A 18 -9.93 1.51 -18.89
C ILE A 18 -8.42 1.67 -18.83
N LEU A 19 -7.85 2.51 -19.70
CA LEU A 19 -6.41 2.73 -19.74
C LEU A 19 -5.89 3.32 -18.42
N VAL A 20 -6.57 4.30 -17.86
CA VAL A 20 -6.19 4.88 -16.55
C VAL A 20 -6.29 3.85 -15.45
N TYR A 21 -7.34 3.01 -15.44
CA TYR A 21 -7.46 1.93 -14.46
C TYR A 21 -6.31 0.90 -14.57
N LEU A 22 -5.94 0.52 -15.79
CA LEU A 22 -4.79 -0.36 -16.00
C LEU A 22 -3.50 0.26 -15.48
N LEU A 23 -3.28 1.57 -15.71
CA LEU A 23 -2.13 2.28 -15.17
C LEU A 23 -2.14 2.29 -13.63
N ILE A 24 -3.28 2.51 -12.99
CA ILE A 24 -3.43 2.44 -11.53
C ILE A 24 -3.06 1.04 -11.03
N ILE A 25 -3.59 -0.02 -11.66
CA ILE A 25 -3.30 -1.41 -11.27
C ILE A 25 -1.80 -1.70 -11.37
N ILE A 26 -1.16 -1.32 -12.47
CA ILE A 26 0.29 -1.50 -12.68
C ILE A 26 1.06 -0.75 -11.58
N PHE A 27 0.70 0.50 -11.30
CA PHE A 27 1.39 1.32 -10.31
C PHE A 27 1.21 0.78 -8.88
N VAL A 28 -0.01 0.34 -8.51
CA VAL A 28 -0.28 -0.35 -7.24
C VAL A 28 0.57 -1.61 -7.11
N THR A 29 0.65 -2.41 -8.17
CA THR A 29 1.42 -3.64 -8.19
C THR A 29 2.91 -3.37 -7.99
N LEU A 30 3.46 -2.38 -8.70
CA LEU A 30 4.87 -1.98 -8.57
C LEU A 30 5.22 -1.56 -7.14
N ILE A 31 4.39 -0.70 -6.52
CA ILE A 31 4.64 -0.22 -5.16
C ILE A 31 4.51 -1.32 -4.11
N ASN A 32 3.52 -2.19 -4.24
CA ASN A 32 3.34 -3.31 -3.33
C ASN A 32 4.41 -4.40 -3.51
N THR A 33 5.04 -4.46 -4.69
CA THR A 33 6.12 -5.43 -4.97
C THR A 33 7.50 -4.86 -4.64
N ALA A 34 7.62 -3.53 -4.59
CA ALA A 34 8.88 -2.87 -4.30
C ALA A 34 9.39 -3.19 -2.89
N GLU A 35 10.65 -3.64 -2.82
CA GLU A 35 11.32 -3.96 -1.56
C GLU A 35 12.74 -3.37 -1.52
N ARG A 36 13.17 -2.92 -0.36
CA ARG A 36 14.55 -2.55 -0.09
C ARG A 36 15.28 -3.75 0.46
N ARG A 37 16.26 -4.26 -0.28
CA ARG A 37 17.10 -5.38 0.13
C ARG A 37 18.31 -4.85 0.90
N ILE A 38 18.43 -5.24 2.18
CA ILE A 38 19.59 -4.92 3.02
C ILE A 38 20.47 -6.17 3.04
N PRO A 39 21.77 -6.08 2.63
CA PRO A 39 22.67 -7.23 2.68
C PRO A 39 22.91 -7.62 4.14
N ILE A 40 22.89 -8.91 4.43
CA ILE A 40 23.21 -9.51 5.72
C ILE A 40 24.28 -10.56 5.55
N GLN A 41 25.15 -10.70 6.55
CA GLN A 41 26.20 -11.73 6.59
C GLN A 41 26.03 -12.59 7.83
N TYR A 42 26.40 -13.86 7.74
CA TYR A 42 26.38 -14.80 8.86
C TYR A 42 27.78 -14.93 9.46
N THR A 43 27.84 -15.08 10.78
CA THR A 43 29.10 -15.24 11.52
C THR A 43 29.66 -16.65 11.40
N SER A 44 28.85 -17.66 11.02
CA SER A 44 29.32 -19.04 10.88
C SER A 44 30.17 -19.19 9.62
N SER A 45 31.46 -19.26 9.81
CA SER A 45 32.46 -19.62 8.80
C SER A 45 32.51 -21.14 8.57
N SER A 46 31.44 -21.78 8.18
CA SER A 46 31.56 -23.03 7.44
C SER A 46 31.87 -22.63 6.00
N ILE A 47 33.16 -22.70 5.66
CA ILE A 47 33.68 -22.57 4.31
C ILE A 47 33.12 -23.73 3.48
N SER A 48 31.89 -23.58 3.04
CA SER A 48 31.37 -24.33 1.93
C SER A 48 31.88 -23.68 0.65
N LEU A 49 32.93 -24.22 0.09
CA LEU A 49 33.57 -23.87 -1.20
C LEU A 49 32.64 -24.13 -2.39
N SER A 50 31.35 -24.10 -2.26
CA SER A 50 30.41 -24.39 -3.32
C SER A 50 29.41 -23.30 -3.53
N LYS A 51 29.63 -22.54 -4.59
CA LYS A 51 28.82 -21.51 -5.25
C LYS A 51 28.87 -20.12 -4.55
N PRO A 52 28.98 -19.03 -5.33
CA PRO A 52 28.69 -17.69 -4.83
C PRO A 52 27.24 -17.71 -4.35
N SER A 53 27.05 -17.90 -3.04
CA SER A 53 25.73 -17.96 -2.41
C SER A 53 25.03 -16.67 -2.76
N GLU A 54 23.79 -16.78 -3.22
CA GLU A 54 22.87 -15.67 -3.33
C GLU A 54 23.03 -14.84 -2.06
N ALA A 55 23.45 -13.58 -2.23
CA ALA A 55 23.75 -12.71 -1.09
C ALA A 55 22.51 -12.67 -0.21
N ASN A 56 22.61 -13.21 1.00
CA ASN A 56 21.51 -13.20 1.96
C ASN A 56 21.14 -11.75 2.23
N TYR A 57 19.88 -11.41 2.06
CA TYR A 57 19.39 -10.07 2.25
C TYR A 57 18.11 -10.06 3.11
N LEU A 58 17.95 -8.99 3.87
CA LEU A 58 16.74 -8.70 4.62
C LEU A 58 15.83 -7.85 3.71
N PRO A 59 14.71 -8.41 3.21
CA PRO A 59 13.76 -7.64 2.39
C PRO A 59 12.89 -6.75 3.30
N LEU A 60 12.93 -5.43 3.11
CA LEU A 60 12.00 -4.50 3.71
C LEU A 60 11.07 -3.96 2.63
N LYS A 61 9.78 -4.28 2.73
CA LYS A 61 8.76 -3.80 1.78
C LYS A 61 8.64 -2.27 1.87
N VAL A 62 8.57 -1.58 0.73
CA VAL A 62 8.35 -0.14 0.66
C VAL A 62 6.96 0.22 1.21
N ASN A 63 5.97 -0.58 0.87
CA ASN A 63 4.63 -0.49 1.42
C ASN A 63 4.35 -1.67 2.37
N SER A 64 4.88 -1.60 3.59
CA SER A 64 4.65 -2.64 4.60
C SER A 64 3.21 -2.63 5.12
N ALA A 65 2.58 -1.46 5.19
CA ALA A 65 1.20 -1.30 5.66
C ALA A 65 0.15 -1.76 4.63
N SER A 66 0.56 -2.07 3.38
CA SER A 66 -0.32 -2.49 2.28
C SER A 66 -1.42 -1.45 2.00
N VAL A 67 -2.67 -1.87 1.84
CA VAL A 67 -3.82 -0.99 1.55
C VAL A 67 -4.59 -0.56 2.81
N ILE A 68 -4.22 -1.07 3.98
CA ILE A 68 -4.91 -0.80 5.25
C ILE A 68 -5.02 0.69 5.57
N PRO A 69 -3.98 1.52 5.42
CA PRO A 69 -4.06 2.96 5.66
C PRO A 69 -5.13 3.66 4.83
N VAL A 70 -5.29 3.24 3.57
CA VAL A 70 -6.29 3.81 2.65
C VAL A 70 -7.71 3.47 3.11
N ILE A 71 -7.92 2.21 3.57
CA ILE A 71 -9.21 1.76 4.10
C ILE A 71 -9.59 2.58 5.34
N PHE A 72 -8.67 2.75 6.29
CA PHE A 72 -8.95 3.52 7.50
C PHE A 72 -9.19 5.01 7.21
N ALA A 73 -8.38 5.61 6.34
CA ALA A 73 -8.57 7.00 5.95
C ALA A 73 -9.93 7.23 5.27
N SER A 74 -10.31 6.37 4.32
CA SER A 74 -11.61 6.47 3.65
C SER A 74 -12.78 6.21 4.61
N SER A 75 -12.67 5.22 5.49
CA SER A 75 -13.70 4.91 6.49
C SER A 75 -13.88 6.06 7.49
N LEU A 76 -12.79 6.65 7.96
CA LEU A 76 -12.84 7.79 8.88
C LEU A 76 -13.48 9.03 8.25
N MET A 77 -13.28 9.25 6.94
CA MET A 77 -13.94 10.34 6.23
C MET A 77 -15.41 10.05 5.90
N MET A 78 -15.74 8.78 5.57
CA MET A 78 -17.11 8.43 5.21
C MET A 78 -18.04 8.23 6.42
N ALA A 79 -17.52 7.74 7.55
CA ALA A 79 -18.35 7.46 8.72
C ALA A 79 -19.15 8.66 9.23
N PRO A 80 -18.57 9.87 9.40
CA PRO A 80 -19.32 11.05 9.81
C PRO A 80 -20.39 11.44 8.79
N ILE A 81 -20.11 11.29 7.49
CA ILE A 81 -21.07 11.59 6.42
C ILE A 81 -22.27 10.63 6.48
N GLN A 82 -22.03 9.35 6.73
CA GLN A 82 -23.10 8.36 6.85
C GLN A 82 -23.95 8.62 8.09
N ILE A 83 -23.34 8.92 9.23
CA ILE A 83 -24.08 9.29 10.44
C ILE A 83 -24.91 10.55 10.19
N ALA A 84 -24.32 11.54 9.52
CA ALA A 84 -24.99 12.79 9.17
C ALA A 84 -26.20 12.59 8.23
N SER A 85 -26.19 11.56 7.39
CA SER A 85 -27.31 11.26 6.47
C SER A 85 -28.61 10.86 7.19
N PHE A 86 -28.54 10.42 8.46
CA PHE A 86 -29.72 10.16 9.29
C PHE A 86 -30.40 11.43 9.82
N PHE A 87 -29.72 12.60 9.73
CA PHE A 87 -30.22 13.87 10.23
C PHE A 87 -30.22 14.96 9.13
N PRO A 88 -31.06 14.86 8.09
CA PRO A 88 -30.93 15.67 6.86
C PRO A 88 -31.27 17.16 6.99
N SER A 89 -31.79 17.61 8.12
CA SER A 89 -32.37 18.95 8.27
C SER A 89 -31.44 20.00 8.92
N ASN A 90 -30.19 19.70 9.23
CA ASN A 90 -29.26 20.63 9.87
C ASN A 90 -28.23 21.19 8.88
N ASP A 91 -28.09 22.54 8.83
CA ASP A 91 -27.08 23.18 7.98
C ASP A 91 -25.64 22.80 8.36
N PHE A 92 -25.38 22.47 9.62
CA PHE A 92 -24.13 21.92 10.10
C PHE A 92 -23.76 20.62 9.38
N ILE A 93 -24.75 19.79 9.11
CA ILE A 93 -24.56 18.49 8.42
C ILE A 93 -24.18 18.69 6.96
N LYS A 94 -24.81 19.66 6.28
CA LYS A 94 -24.47 20.02 4.89
C LYS A 94 -23.03 20.55 4.79
N GLU A 95 -22.62 21.33 5.77
CA GLU A 95 -21.26 21.86 5.83
C GLU A 95 -20.24 20.77 6.12
N MET A 96 -20.52 19.84 7.01
CA MET A 96 -19.69 18.67 7.29
C MET A 96 -19.57 17.74 6.07
N GLN A 97 -20.65 17.54 5.31
CA GLN A 97 -20.61 16.79 4.04
C GLN A 97 -19.74 17.49 3.00
N LYS A 98 -19.72 18.82 2.98
CA LYS A 98 -18.84 19.62 2.12
C LYS A 98 -17.37 19.45 2.49
N TRP A 99 -17.05 19.41 3.80
CA TRP A 99 -15.67 19.29 4.30
C TRP A 99 -15.10 17.86 4.19
N LEU A 100 -15.92 16.85 4.38
CA LEU A 100 -15.50 15.44 4.40
C LEU A 100 -15.80 14.70 3.10
N GLY A 101 -16.72 15.19 2.28
CA GLY A 101 -17.06 14.59 1.00
C GLY A 101 -15.97 14.80 -0.04
N LEU A 102 -15.22 13.79 -0.40
CA LEU A 102 -14.06 13.72 -1.30
C LEU A 102 -14.25 14.38 -2.70
N LYS A 103 -15.10 15.40 -2.78
CA LYS A 103 -15.42 16.20 -3.98
C LYS A 103 -14.72 17.54 -4.02
N THR A 104 -14.07 17.96 -2.91
CA THR A 104 -13.48 19.28 -2.74
C THR A 104 -11.97 19.14 -2.55
N TRP A 105 -11.18 20.09 -3.02
CA TRP A 105 -9.73 20.02 -2.93
C TRP A 105 -9.22 19.96 -1.48
N TYR A 106 -9.86 20.65 -0.53
CA TYR A 106 -9.47 20.61 0.88
C TYR A 106 -9.80 19.26 1.55
N SER A 107 -10.88 18.59 1.14
CA SER A 107 -11.18 17.23 1.61
C SER A 107 -10.15 16.22 1.10
N LEU A 108 -9.63 16.40 -0.12
CA LEU A 108 -8.54 15.59 -0.65
C LEU A 108 -7.24 15.80 0.14
N VAL A 109 -6.95 17.03 0.57
CA VAL A 109 -5.78 17.30 1.42
C VAL A 109 -5.91 16.59 2.76
N ILE A 110 -7.08 16.65 3.41
CA ILE A 110 -7.34 15.93 4.67
C ILE A 110 -7.18 14.43 4.46
N TYR A 111 -7.69 13.90 3.36
CA TYR A 111 -7.57 12.49 3.01
C TYR A 111 -6.11 12.06 2.84
N VAL A 112 -5.31 12.83 2.13
CA VAL A 112 -3.87 12.60 1.98
C VAL A 112 -3.16 12.60 3.34
N LEU A 113 -3.43 13.59 4.19
CA LEU A 113 -2.84 13.66 5.53
C LEU A 113 -3.21 12.45 6.38
N LEU A 114 -4.45 11.99 6.32
CA LEU A 114 -4.89 10.77 7.01
C LEU A 114 -4.16 9.53 6.48
N ILE A 115 -4.00 9.39 5.16
CA ILE A 115 -3.25 8.28 4.56
C ILE A 115 -1.81 8.30 5.04
N LEU A 116 -1.13 9.45 5.02
CA LEU A 116 0.23 9.60 5.51
C LEU A 116 0.32 9.19 6.99
N PHE A 117 -0.56 9.73 7.82
CA PHE A 117 -0.61 9.43 9.26
C PHE A 117 -0.80 7.92 9.51
N PHE A 118 -1.81 7.31 8.89
CA PHE A 118 -2.06 5.89 9.07
C PHE A 118 -0.96 5.02 8.50
N THR A 119 -0.34 5.39 7.39
CA THR A 119 0.78 4.62 6.83
C THR A 119 1.95 4.58 7.80
N PHE A 120 2.33 5.72 8.41
CA PHE A 120 3.38 5.76 9.42
C PHE A 120 3.02 4.97 10.66
N PHE A 121 1.78 5.10 11.12
CA PHE A 121 1.29 4.38 12.30
C PHE A 121 1.34 2.87 12.09
N TYR A 122 0.75 2.37 11.01
CA TYR A 122 0.70 0.94 10.72
C TYR A 122 2.07 0.35 10.41
N THR A 123 2.93 1.07 9.70
CA THR A 123 4.29 0.57 9.42
C THR A 123 5.08 0.35 10.70
N LYS A 124 5.02 1.28 11.66
CA LYS A 124 5.70 1.14 12.96
C LYS A 124 5.10 0.01 13.82
N MET A 125 3.80 -0.23 13.69
CA MET A 125 3.13 -1.30 14.42
C MET A 125 3.47 -2.68 13.84
N GLN A 126 3.61 -2.78 12.52
CA GLN A 126 3.83 -4.04 11.82
C GLN A 126 5.29 -4.49 11.84
N ILE A 127 6.23 -3.55 11.73
CA ILE A 127 7.66 -3.84 11.77
C ILE A 127 8.26 -3.18 13.02
N ASN A 128 8.64 -4.02 13.99
CA ASN A 128 9.36 -3.58 15.16
C ASN A 128 10.88 -3.71 14.93
N PRO A 129 11.62 -2.59 14.77
CA PRO A 129 13.06 -2.63 14.49
C PRO A 129 13.88 -3.33 15.58
N GLU A 130 13.41 -3.28 16.82
CA GLU A 130 14.07 -3.93 17.96
C GLU A 130 14.01 -5.45 17.83
N LYS A 131 12.83 -6.01 17.59
CA LYS A 131 12.66 -7.45 17.38
C LYS A 131 13.44 -7.95 16.16
N VAL A 132 13.50 -7.15 15.09
CA VAL A 132 14.27 -7.50 13.89
C VAL A 132 15.77 -7.53 14.20
N ALA A 133 16.30 -6.54 14.92
CA ALA A 133 17.70 -6.49 15.34
C ALA A 133 18.05 -7.66 16.30
N GLU A 134 17.15 -7.98 17.23
CA GLU A 134 17.32 -9.11 18.16
C GLU A 134 17.33 -10.46 17.42
N ASN A 135 16.41 -10.65 16.47
CA ASN A 135 16.36 -11.87 15.66
C ASN A 135 17.60 -12.05 14.79
N LEU A 136 18.12 -10.97 14.20
CA LEU A 136 19.40 -10.99 13.48
C LEU A 136 20.55 -11.42 14.40
N GLY A 137 20.62 -10.86 15.62
CA GLY A 137 21.63 -11.24 16.60
C GLY A 137 21.51 -12.73 17.01
N LYS A 138 20.29 -13.21 17.28
CA LYS A 138 20.05 -14.63 17.65
C LYS A 138 20.39 -15.61 16.54
N SER A 139 20.21 -15.22 15.27
CA SER A 139 20.58 -16.03 14.12
C SER A 139 22.05 -15.93 13.72
N GLY A 140 22.88 -15.23 14.49
CA GLY A 140 24.29 -14.99 14.18
C GLY A 140 24.49 -14.18 12.90
N SER A 141 23.48 -13.40 12.50
CA SER A 141 23.52 -12.56 11.31
C SER A 141 23.79 -11.12 11.68
N TYR A 142 24.53 -10.41 10.84
CA TYR A 142 24.80 -8.99 11.04
C TYR A 142 24.75 -8.21 9.73
N ILE A 143 24.51 -6.92 9.83
CA ILE A 143 24.55 -6.00 8.69
C ILE A 143 25.99 -5.52 8.55
N PRO A 144 26.63 -5.64 7.36
CA PRO A 144 27.97 -5.14 7.14
C PRO A 144 28.10 -3.67 7.54
N SER A 145 29.19 -3.32 8.22
CA SER A 145 29.49 -1.96 8.69
C SER A 145 28.57 -1.41 9.80
N VAL A 146 27.70 -2.25 10.40
CA VAL A 146 26.84 -1.85 11.52
C VAL A 146 27.06 -2.82 12.68
N ARG A 147 27.29 -2.30 13.89
CA ARG A 147 27.47 -3.15 15.08
C ARG A 147 26.15 -3.82 15.47
N PRO A 148 26.21 -5.13 15.83
CA PRO A 148 25.01 -5.83 16.34
C PRO A 148 24.44 -5.14 17.59
N GLY A 149 23.10 -5.17 17.73
CA GLY A 149 22.41 -4.58 18.87
C GLY A 149 21.76 -3.23 18.57
N ASN A 150 21.97 -2.23 19.39
CA ASN A 150 21.31 -0.92 19.29
C ASN A 150 21.61 -0.18 17.98
N GLU A 151 22.82 -0.25 17.47
CA GLU A 151 23.17 0.40 16.19
C GLU A 151 22.40 -0.23 15.03
N THR A 152 22.24 -1.55 15.03
CA THR A 152 21.42 -2.27 14.04
C THR A 152 19.94 -1.86 14.12
N LYS A 153 19.38 -1.72 15.35
CA LYS A 153 18.02 -1.20 15.57
C LYS A 153 17.83 0.20 14.98
N GLU A 154 18.78 1.11 15.28
CA GLU A 154 18.73 2.48 14.76
C GLU A 154 18.85 2.54 13.24
N TYR A 155 19.75 1.74 12.67
CA TYR A 155 19.93 1.65 11.23
C TYR A 155 18.62 1.17 10.54
N ILE A 156 18.02 0.08 11.03
CA ILE A 156 16.77 -0.46 10.51
C ILE A 156 15.64 0.58 10.64
N ASN A 157 15.52 1.25 11.79
CA ASN A 157 14.51 2.29 12.02
C ASN A 157 14.67 3.47 11.05
N ARG A 158 15.91 3.90 10.78
CA ARG A 158 16.20 4.97 9.82
C ARG A 158 15.84 4.57 8.39
N VAL A 159 16.20 3.35 7.98
CA VAL A 159 15.85 2.84 6.65
C VAL A 159 14.34 2.71 6.53
N LEU A 160 13.68 2.11 7.54
CA LEU A 160 12.23 1.93 7.56
C LEU A 160 11.49 3.28 7.45
N SER A 161 11.90 4.28 8.21
CA SER A 161 11.28 5.61 8.14
C SER A 161 11.42 6.24 6.75
N ARG A 162 12.57 6.11 6.10
CA ARG A 162 12.80 6.65 4.75
C ARG A 162 11.94 5.95 3.68
N ILE A 163 11.87 4.62 3.72
CA ILE A 163 11.06 3.88 2.75
C ILE A 163 9.56 4.10 3.00
N THR A 164 9.15 4.28 4.27
CA THR A 164 7.76 4.59 4.62
C THR A 164 7.32 5.94 4.04
N VAL A 165 8.18 6.96 4.05
CA VAL A 165 7.88 8.26 3.41
C VAL A 165 7.58 8.05 1.92
N LEU A 166 8.45 7.35 1.20
CA LEU A 166 8.25 7.07 -0.22
C LEU A 166 6.97 6.26 -0.46
N GLY A 167 6.76 5.20 0.32
CA GLY A 167 5.56 4.36 0.23
C GLY A 167 4.28 5.12 0.54
N SER A 168 4.28 5.98 1.55
CA SER A 168 3.10 6.77 1.94
C SER A 168 2.71 7.81 0.89
N VAL A 169 3.69 8.51 0.30
CA VAL A 169 3.44 9.45 -0.80
C VAL A 169 2.90 8.72 -2.03
N ALA A 170 3.49 7.59 -2.37
CA ALA A 170 3.03 6.79 -3.49
C ALA A 170 1.59 6.26 -3.27
N LEU A 171 1.27 5.77 -2.06
CA LEU A 171 -0.10 5.37 -1.70
C LEU A 171 -1.08 6.54 -1.77
N ALA A 172 -0.68 7.73 -1.30
CA ALA A 172 -1.52 8.92 -1.35
C ALA A 172 -1.85 9.31 -2.80
N ILE A 173 -0.86 9.29 -3.70
CA ILE A 173 -1.07 9.57 -5.12
C ILE A 173 -2.08 8.58 -5.71
N ILE A 174 -1.91 7.28 -5.48
CA ILE A 174 -2.81 6.25 -5.98
C ILE A 174 -4.23 6.46 -5.43
N ALA A 175 -4.35 6.71 -4.13
CA ALA A 175 -5.64 6.84 -3.47
C ALA A 175 -6.44 8.08 -3.92
N VAL A 176 -5.74 9.14 -4.32
CA VAL A 176 -6.36 10.39 -4.79
C VAL A 176 -6.73 10.34 -6.28
N MET A 177 -6.02 9.55 -7.08
CA MET A 177 -6.26 9.43 -8.53
C MET A 177 -7.73 9.22 -8.91
N PRO A 178 -8.48 8.26 -8.31
CA PRO A 178 -9.89 8.06 -8.65
C PRO A 178 -10.79 9.25 -8.31
N HIS A 179 -10.39 10.05 -7.33
CA HIS A 179 -11.15 11.24 -6.90
C HIS A 179 -10.87 12.48 -7.75
N ILE A 180 -9.70 12.55 -8.39
CA ILE A 180 -9.36 13.63 -9.33
C ILE A 180 -10.07 13.42 -10.68
N MET A 181 -10.31 12.18 -11.10
CA MET A 181 -10.90 11.89 -12.39
C MET A 181 -12.22 12.62 -12.68
N PRO A 182 -13.23 12.61 -11.76
CA PRO A 182 -14.47 13.35 -11.96
C PRO A 182 -14.30 14.89 -11.96
N LEU A 183 -13.22 15.40 -11.35
CA LEU A 183 -12.91 16.82 -11.38
C LEU A 183 -12.36 17.25 -12.75
N VAL A 184 -11.60 16.37 -13.42
CA VAL A 184 -10.99 16.63 -14.75
C VAL A 184 -11.99 16.34 -15.87
N TRP A 185 -12.83 15.32 -15.71
CA TRP A 185 -13.87 14.92 -16.65
C TRP A 185 -15.25 14.90 -15.97
N PRO A 186 -15.97 16.04 -15.97
CA PRO A 186 -17.30 16.14 -15.33
C PRO A 186 -18.35 15.22 -15.95
N ASP A 187 -18.17 14.80 -17.21
CA ASP A 187 -19.10 13.94 -17.96
C ASP A 187 -19.04 12.46 -17.53
N LEU A 188 -18.11 12.10 -16.64
CA LEU A 188 -18.01 10.73 -16.13
C LEU A 188 -19.08 10.47 -15.05
N PRO A 189 -19.79 9.34 -15.12
CA PRO A 189 -20.77 8.96 -14.10
C PRO A 189 -20.11 8.90 -12.71
N ASN A 190 -20.80 9.44 -11.69
CA ASN A 190 -20.32 9.42 -10.30
C ASN A 190 -20.09 8.00 -9.75
N SER A 191 -20.74 6.99 -10.31
CA SER A 191 -20.54 5.57 -9.99
C SER A 191 -19.11 5.09 -10.32
N MET A 192 -18.45 5.69 -11.31
CA MET A 192 -17.09 5.34 -11.69
C MET A 192 -16.04 5.83 -10.66
N ALA A 193 -16.27 6.99 -10.05
CA ALA A 193 -15.38 7.52 -8.99
C ALA A 193 -15.37 6.64 -7.73
N LEU A 194 -16.54 6.07 -7.37
CA LEU A 194 -16.67 5.18 -6.21
C LEU A 194 -15.98 3.83 -6.40
N GLY A 195 -15.84 3.36 -7.64
CA GLY A 195 -15.17 2.09 -7.96
C GLY A 195 -13.65 2.13 -7.76
N GLY A 196 -13.03 3.31 -7.83
CA GLY A 196 -11.57 3.44 -7.83
C GLY A 196 -10.89 3.00 -6.54
N THR A 197 -11.40 3.40 -5.39
CA THR A 197 -10.88 2.97 -4.08
C THR A 197 -11.09 1.48 -3.85
N GLY A 198 -12.24 0.93 -4.26
CA GLY A 198 -12.51 -0.51 -4.21
C GLY A 198 -11.50 -1.32 -5.03
N MET A 199 -11.14 -0.85 -6.22
CA MET A 199 -10.14 -1.50 -7.07
C MET A 199 -8.75 -1.55 -6.41
N ILE A 200 -8.31 -0.47 -5.77
CA ILE A 200 -7.02 -0.44 -5.05
C ILE A 200 -7.01 -1.51 -3.95
N ILE A 201 -8.12 -1.65 -3.22
CA ILE A 201 -8.27 -2.64 -2.17
C ILE A 201 -8.23 -4.06 -2.76
N VAL A 202 -8.99 -4.32 -3.82
CA VAL A 202 -9.03 -5.65 -4.47
C VAL A 202 -7.65 -6.05 -4.99
N VAL A 203 -6.97 -5.16 -5.71
CA VAL A 203 -5.61 -5.43 -6.23
C VAL A 203 -4.61 -5.66 -5.10
N GLY A 204 -4.64 -4.82 -4.06
CA GLY A 204 -3.75 -4.96 -2.92
C GLY A 204 -3.96 -6.28 -2.16
N VAL A 205 -5.21 -6.65 -1.90
CA VAL A 205 -5.55 -7.92 -1.25
C VAL A 205 -5.18 -9.11 -2.13
N ALA A 206 -5.43 -9.05 -3.44
CA ALA A 206 -5.05 -10.11 -4.37
C ALA A 206 -3.53 -10.36 -4.35
N ILE A 207 -2.70 -9.30 -4.41
CA ILE A 207 -1.25 -9.40 -4.35
C ILE A 207 -0.80 -10.02 -3.02
N GLU A 208 -1.37 -9.58 -1.90
CA GLU A 208 -1.02 -10.11 -0.57
C GLU A 208 -1.41 -11.59 -0.44
N THR A 209 -2.59 -11.97 -0.96
CA THR A 209 -3.05 -13.37 -0.98
C THR A 209 -2.11 -14.27 -1.79
N VAL A 210 -1.72 -13.83 -3.00
CA VAL A 210 -0.77 -14.58 -3.83
C VAL A 210 0.56 -14.79 -3.11
N ARG A 211 1.08 -13.76 -2.43
CA ARG A 211 2.32 -13.86 -1.65
C ARG A 211 2.21 -14.83 -0.48
N GLN A 212 1.09 -14.80 0.24
CA GLN A 212 0.84 -15.73 1.35
C GLN A 212 0.79 -17.17 0.86
N VAL A 213 0.10 -17.42 -0.25
CA VAL A 213 0.04 -18.74 -0.89
C VAL A 213 1.44 -19.22 -1.34
N GLN A 214 2.22 -18.34 -1.98
CA GLN A 214 3.60 -18.66 -2.38
C GLN A 214 4.46 -19.01 -1.15
N GLY A 215 4.35 -18.26 -0.06
CA GLY A 215 5.06 -18.55 1.18
C GLY A 215 4.71 -19.91 1.75
N LEU A 216 3.42 -20.27 1.77
CA LEU A 216 2.94 -21.57 2.25
C LEU A 216 3.43 -22.74 1.36
N ILE A 217 3.41 -22.56 0.04
CA ILE A 217 3.91 -23.59 -0.91
C ILE A 217 5.39 -23.81 -0.69
N THR A 218 6.18 -22.75 -0.57
CA THR A 218 7.61 -22.83 -0.32
C THR A 218 7.89 -23.57 0.99
N GLN A 219 7.19 -23.22 2.06
CA GLN A 219 7.35 -23.89 3.36
C GLN A 219 6.99 -25.38 3.29
N LYS A 220 5.94 -25.75 2.56
CA LYS A 220 5.53 -27.15 2.39
C LYS A 220 6.52 -27.96 1.56
N SER A 221 7.12 -27.34 0.53
CA SER A 221 8.14 -27.96 -0.30
C SER A 221 9.42 -28.28 0.50
N TYR A 222 9.83 -27.36 1.40
CA TYR A 222 10.98 -27.64 2.30
C TYR A 222 10.70 -28.78 3.28
N LYS A 223 9.48 -28.85 3.86
CA LYS A 223 9.11 -29.93 4.77
C LYS A 223 9.20 -31.31 4.12
N LYS A 224 8.76 -31.43 2.88
CA LYS A 224 8.83 -32.70 2.13
C LYS A 224 10.26 -33.16 1.86
N TYR A 225 11.22 -32.25 1.71
CA TYR A 225 12.65 -32.56 1.50
C TYR A 225 13.37 -33.08 2.77
N TYR A 226 12.79 -32.91 3.95
CA TYR A 226 13.35 -33.38 5.23
C TYR A 226 12.65 -34.62 5.77
N GLU A 227 11.54 -35.04 5.17
CA GLU A 227 10.79 -36.26 5.55
C GLU A 227 11.07 -37.46 4.65
N ASP A 228 11.73 -37.25 3.51
CA ASP A 228 12.31 -38.30 2.61
C ASP A 228 13.82 -38.43 2.86
#